data_b77fc0d4d03b406bd8e0dcee473b1c76
#
_entry.id   b77fc0d4d03b406bd8e0dcee473b1c76
#
_cell.length_a   1.000
_cell.length_b   1.000
_cell.length_c   1.000
_cell.angle_alpha   90.00
_cell.angle_beta   90.00
_cell.angle_gamma   90.00
#
_symmetry.space_group_name_H-M   'P 1'
#
loop_
_entity.id
_entity.type
_entity.pdbx_description
1 polymer ?
#
loop_
_entity_poly.entity_id
_entity_poly.type
_entity_poly.pdbx_seq_one_letter_code
_entity_poly.pdbx_strand_id
1 'polypeptide(L)'
;KNNGYNTTAIHNYERDFWERDVKYPLLGFDEFISMESFKNPKKYDHWIADEEIFNKTMEVLDKKSGNNLVFTVTVQNHAPFSYKSQKDSVNVKGFSKQDTQSMKNYASGLYISDKALYNFMETIRKREKPTLVVFYGDHQPSYEHEYYKTMNYFKDENNRYKTDYFIWFNKPNTLNPTIENTSLIALGNKVKEIIGLTDDFDRFILEEYGFPNQNKYFDI
;
A
#
# COMPACT_ATOMS: atom_id res chain seq x y z
N LYS A 1 18.37 3.53 9.34
CA LYS A 1 19.30 4.25 10.24
C LYS A 1 20.70 4.36 9.66
N ASN A 2 21.29 3.27 9.19
CA ASN A 2 22.70 3.25 8.73
C ASN A 2 22.97 4.18 7.53
N ASN A 3 21.95 4.59 6.79
CA ASN A 3 22.05 5.45 5.60
C ASN A 3 21.54 6.89 5.83
N GLY A 4 21.39 7.33 7.09
CA GLY A 4 21.01 8.71 7.43
C GLY A 4 19.54 9.06 7.14
N TYR A 5 18.64 8.06 7.09
CA TYR A 5 17.20 8.29 6.96
C TYR A 5 16.52 8.39 8.33
N ASN A 6 15.63 9.37 8.48
CA ASN A 6 14.58 9.34 9.51
C ASN A 6 13.51 8.35 9.05
N THR A 7 13.09 7.44 9.92
CA THR A 7 12.17 6.37 9.57
C THR A 7 10.86 6.52 10.36
N THR A 8 9.74 6.62 9.66
CA THR A 8 8.42 6.76 10.28
C THR A 8 7.46 5.74 9.69
N ALA A 9 6.80 4.95 10.54
CA ALA A 9 5.67 4.11 10.16
C ALA A 9 4.37 4.87 10.48
N ILE A 10 3.35 4.77 9.59
CA ILE A 10 2.03 5.38 9.78
C ILE A 10 0.96 4.33 9.51
N HIS A 11 0.00 4.19 10.43
CA HIS A 11 -1.19 3.36 10.23
C HIS A 11 -2.41 4.02 10.88
N ASN A 12 -3.48 4.17 10.11
CA ASN A 12 -4.70 4.83 10.56
C ASN A 12 -5.67 3.90 11.30
N TYR A 13 -5.13 2.95 12.07
CA TYR A 13 -5.86 2.03 12.94
C TYR A 13 -5.21 1.92 14.33
N GLU A 14 -5.75 1.04 15.20
CA GLU A 14 -5.31 0.85 16.58
C GLU A 14 -3.80 0.56 16.68
N ARG A 15 -3.18 1.17 17.68
CA ARG A 15 -1.72 1.14 17.84
C ARG A 15 -1.17 -0.25 18.09
N ASP A 16 -1.86 -1.01 18.93
CA ASP A 16 -1.47 -2.35 19.38
C ASP A 16 -1.93 -3.47 18.43
N PHE A 17 -2.76 -3.13 17.45
CA PHE A 17 -3.23 -4.11 16.47
C PHE A 17 -2.07 -4.75 15.71
N TRP A 18 -1.99 -6.08 15.74
CA TRP A 18 -0.85 -6.88 15.23
C TRP A 18 0.47 -6.58 15.95
N GLU A 19 0.42 -6.08 17.21
CA GLU A 19 1.60 -5.70 18.00
C GLU A 19 2.53 -4.70 17.27
N ARG A 20 1.94 -3.78 16.47
CA ARG A 20 2.71 -2.83 15.67
C ARG A 20 3.53 -1.86 16.52
N ASP A 21 3.03 -1.49 17.68
CA ASP A 21 3.70 -0.67 18.68
C ASP A 21 5.02 -1.31 19.17
N VAL A 22 5.10 -2.63 19.19
CA VAL A 22 6.31 -3.39 19.54
C VAL A 22 7.15 -3.70 18.29
N LYS A 23 6.50 -4.14 17.21
CA LYS A 23 7.19 -4.65 16.01
C LYS A 23 7.86 -3.55 15.19
N TYR A 24 7.23 -2.39 15.02
CA TYR A 24 7.85 -1.32 14.22
C TYR A 24 9.15 -0.78 14.81
N PRO A 25 9.28 -0.52 16.11
CA PRO A 25 10.58 -0.21 16.72
C PRO A 25 11.64 -1.30 16.50
N LEU A 26 11.26 -2.58 16.61
CA LEU A 26 12.17 -3.71 16.36
C LEU A 26 12.62 -3.78 14.89
N LEU A 27 11.75 -3.41 13.94
CA LEU A 27 12.09 -3.28 12.52
C LEU A 27 12.95 -2.04 12.22
N GLY A 28 13.21 -1.19 13.21
CA GLY A 28 14.10 -0.04 13.09
C GLY A 28 13.41 1.28 12.77
N PHE A 29 12.09 1.38 12.84
CA PHE A 29 11.40 2.66 12.74
C PHE A 29 11.67 3.53 13.96
N ASP A 30 12.00 4.81 13.73
CA ASP A 30 12.23 5.80 14.81
C ASP A 30 10.92 6.27 15.43
N GLU A 31 9.85 6.29 14.63
CA GLU A 31 8.52 6.73 15.02
C GLU A 31 7.42 5.87 14.44
N PHE A 32 6.38 5.61 15.23
CA PHE A 32 5.13 5.01 14.79
C PHE A 32 3.95 5.93 15.12
N ILE A 33 3.26 6.38 14.08
CA ILE A 33 2.06 7.21 14.13
C ILE A 33 0.85 6.31 13.90
N SER A 34 -0.06 6.24 14.85
CA SER A 34 -1.26 5.42 14.84
C SER A 34 -2.54 6.25 14.95
N MET A 35 -3.70 5.60 15.00
CA MET A 35 -5.03 6.20 14.96
C MET A 35 -5.21 7.38 15.91
N GLU A 36 -4.63 7.33 17.10
CA GLU A 36 -4.75 8.34 18.15
C GLU A 36 -4.15 9.70 17.75
N SER A 37 -3.30 9.72 16.73
CA SER A 37 -2.67 10.92 16.21
C SER A 37 -3.53 11.69 15.19
N PHE A 38 -4.70 11.15 14.82
CA PHE A 38 -5.63 11.77 13.89
C PHE A 38 -6.75 12.46 14.67
N LYS A 39 -6.75 13.78 14.69
CA LYS A 39 -7.76 14.58 15.41
C LYS A 39 -8.98 14.81 14.52
N ASN A 40 -10.15 14.30 14.95
CA ASN A 40 -11.41 14.42 14.21
C ASN A 40 -11.29 14.06 12.71
N PRO A 41 -10.72 12.90 12.37
CA PRO A 41 -10.45 12.55 10.98
C PRO A 41 -11.75 12.32 10.20
N LYS A 42 -11.71 12.60 8.90
CA LYS A 42 -12.73 12.09 7.98
C LYS A 42 -12.76 10.58 8.04
N LYS A 43 -13.95 10.02 7.89
CA LYS A 43 -14.15 8.58 7.88
C LYS A 43 -14.88 8.16 6.61
N TYR A 44 -14.51 6.98 6.11
CA TYR A 44 -15.29 6.20 5.19
C TYR A 44 -15.88 5.03 5.97
N ASP A 45 -17.20 5.08 6.23
CA ASP A 45 -17.87 4.24 7.21
C ASP A 45 -17.23 4.38 8.61
N HIS A 46 -16.70 3.30 9.17
CA HIS A 46 -16.03 3.30 10.48
C HIS A 46 -14.50 3.47 10.39
N TRP A 47 -13.93 3.33 9.20
CA TRP A 47 -12.50 3.49 8.97
C TRP A 47 -12.09 4.96 8.78
N ILE A 48 -10.93 5.33 9.27
CA ILE A 48 -10.32 6.61 8.91
C ILE A 48 -10.01 6.60 7.41
N ALA A 49 -10.44 7.63 6.69
CA ALA A 49 -10.27 7.74 5.25
C ALA A 49 -8.80 7.80 4.83
N ASP A 50 -8.47 7.22 3.67
CA ASP A 50 -7.11 7.23 3.13
C ASP A 50 -6.58 8.63 2.85
N GLU A 51 -7.46 9.61 2.57
CA GLU A 51 -7.10 11.03 2.49
C GLU A 51 -6.35 11.51 3.74
N GLU A 52 -6.80 11.09 4.92
CA GLU A 52 -6.21 11.52 6.20
C GLU A 52 -4.81 10.95 6.39
N ILE A 53 -4.58 9.69 6.00
CA ILE A 53 -3.26 9.09 6.13
C ILE A 53 -2.28 9.68 5.11
N PHE A 54 -2.72 10.02 3.90
CA PHE A 54 -1.90 10.71 2.92
C PHE A 54 -1.54 12.14 3.37
N ASN A 55 -2.49 12.86 3.98
CA ASN A 55 -2.23 14.17 4.59
C ASN A 55 -1.21 14.05 5.73
N LYS A 56 -1.32 13.02 6.58
CA LYS A 56 -0.38 12.75 7.65
C LYS A 56 1.02 12.40 7.11
N THR A 57 1.09 11.65 6.03
CA THR A 57 2.34 11.36 5.32
C THR A 57 3.02 12.64 4.84
N MET A 58 2.27 13.55 4.24
CA MET A 58 2.80 14.86 3.82
C MET A 58 3.27 15.68 5.00
N GLU A 59 2.51 15.71 6.10
CA GLU A 59 2.90 16.39 7.33
C GLU A 59 4.27 15.91 7.85
N VAL A 60 4.50 14.60 7.87
CA VAL A 60 5.80 14.01 8.28
C VAL A 60 6.91 14.41 7.31
N LEU A 61 6.67 14.29 6.01
CA LEU A 61 7.65 14.64 4.98
C LEU A 61 8.06 16.12 5.00
N ASP A 62 7.15 17.01 5.43
CA ASP A 62 7.40 18.47 5.46
C ASP A 62 8.06 18.91 6.77
N LYS A 63 7.76 18.25 7.89
CA LYS A 63 8.31 18.60 9.20
C LYS A 63 9.73 18.12 9.42
N LYS A 64 10.10 16.96 8.86
CA LYS A 64 11.42 16.35 9.12
C LYS A 64 12.43 16.79 8.08
N SER A 65 13.53 17.39 8.55
CA SER A 65 14.71 17.69 7.73
C SER A 65 15.44 16.40 7.32
N GLY A 66 16.35 16.48 6.35
CA GLY A 66 17.13 15.33 5.90
C GLY A 66 16.34 14.34 5.04
N ASN A 67 16.86 13.14 4.91
CA ASN A 67 16.21 12.06 4.16
C ASN A 67 15.16 11.37 5.02
N ASN A 68 14.01 11.05 4.44
CA ASN A 68 12.91 10.42 5.16
C ASN A 68 12.46 9.14 4.44
N LEU A 69 12.28 8.07 5.20
CA LEU A 69 11.56 6.87 4.80
C LEU A 69 10.23 6.86 5.57
N VAL A 70 9.13 6.98 4.85
CA VAL A 70 7.79 6.88 5.45
C VAL A 70 7.11 5.63 4.91
N PHE A 71 6.80 4.71 5.81
CA PHE A 71 6.05 3.49 5.51
C PHE A 71 4.61 3.66 5.95
N THR A 72 3.68 3.68 5.01
CA THR A 72 2.27 3.99 5.25
C THR A 72 1.40 2.78 4.92
N VAL A 73 0.57 2.35 5.89
CA VAL A 73 -0.40 1.27 5.73
C VAL A 73 -1.81 1.84 5.88
N THR A 74 -2.65 1.70 4.86
CA THR A 74 -4.04 2.18 4.86
C THR A 74 -5.00 1.11 5.39
N VAL A 75 -6.22 1.51 5.79
CA VAL A 75 -7.24 0.59 6.32
C VAL A 75 -8.62 0.78 5.70
N GLN A 76 -8.86 1.88 4.98
CA GLN A 76 -10.19 2.25 4.48
C GLN A 76 -10.89 1.13 3.70
N ASN A 77 -10.15 0.36 2.93
CA ASN A 77 -10.68 -0.70 2.08
C ASN A 77 -10.57 -2.09 2.71
N HIS A 78 -10.37 -2.17 4.04
CA HIS A 78 -10.39 -3.43 4.77
C HIS A 78 -11.83 -3.92 5.02
N ALA A 79 -12.04 -5.23 4.97
CA ALA A 79 -13.32 -5.85 5.34
C ALA A 79 -13.73 -5.51 6.80
N PRO A 80 -15.03 -5.61 7.15
CA PRO A 80 -16.17 -6.06 6.37
C PRO A 80 -16.72 -4.98 5.41
N PHE A 81 -17.28 -5.41 4.26
CA PHE A 81 -17.88 -4.50 3.26
C PHE A 81 -19.41 -4.40 3.40
N SER A 82 -19.90 -4.40 4.64
CA SER A 82 -21.34 -4.49 4.97
C SER A 82 -22.07 -3.14 5.11
N TYR A 83 -21.35 -2.04 5.03
CA TYR A 83 -21.88 -0.70 5.24
C TYR A 83 -22.64 -0.15 4.02
N LYS A 84 -23.43 0.90 4.21
CA LYS A 84 -24.20 1.54 3.15
C LYS A 84 -23.26 2.36 2.26
N SER A 85 -23.37 2.16 0.93
CA SER A 85 -22.61 2.97 -0.03
C SER A 85 -22.97 4.45 0.09
N GLN A 86 -21.96 5.31 0.03
CA GLN A 86 -22.12 6.76 -0.02
C GLN A 86 -22.61 7.25 -1.39
N LYS A 87 -22.99 8.53 -1.48
CA LYS A 87 -23.54 9.17 -2.69
C LYS A 87 -22.70 8.97 -3.97
N ASP A 88 -21.40 8.86 -3.87
CA ASP A 88 -20.47 8.69 -5.00
C ASP A 88 -20.17 7.22 -5.30
N SER A 89 -21.15 6.36 -5.22
CA SER A 89 -20.98 4.93 -5.34
C SER A 89 -20.82 4.47 -6.79
N VAL A 90 -19.91 3.53 -7.00
CA VAL A 90 -19.70 2.84 -8.27
C VAL A 90 -20.85 1.87 -8.54
N ASN A 91 -21.31 1.77 -9.79
CA ASN A 91 -22.28 0.77 -10.17
C ASN A 91 -21.62 -0.56 -10.51
N VAL A 92 -22.10 -1.64 -9.89
CA VAL A 92 -21.60 -3.00 -10.06
C VAL A 92 -22.72 -3.87 -10.63
N LYS A 93 -22.40 -4.74 -11.58
CA LYS A 93 -23.36 -5.67 -12.25
C LYS A 93 -22.77 -7.09 -12.24
N GLY A 94 -23.65 -8.08 -12.35
CA GLY A 94 -23.24 -9.49 -12.55
C GLY A 94 -23.15 -10.32 -11.27
N PHE A 95 -23.61 -9.81 -10.14
CA PHE A 95 -23.61 -10.50 -8.84
C PHE A 95 -25.03 -10.74 -8.31
N SER A 96 -25.18 -11.60 -7.30
CA SER A 96 -26.41 -11.71 -6.50
C SER A 96 -26.74 -10.37 -5.84
N LYS A 97 -27.97 -10.18 -5.34
CA LYS A 97 -28.33 -8.91 -4.68
C LYS A 97 -27.44 -8.62 -3.45
N GLN A 98 -27.14 -9.64 -2.66
CA GLN A 98 -26.31 -9.50 -1.46
C GLN A 98 -24.87 -9.18 -1.81
N ASP A 99 -24.29 -9.90 -2.76
CA ASP A 99 -22.93 -9.72 -3.22
C ASP A 99 -22.77 -8.38 -3.95
N THR A 100 -23.78 -7.95 -4.71
CA THR A 100 -23.77 -6.66 -5.40
C THR A 100 -23.57 -5.51 -4.43
N GLN A 101 -24.21 -5.52 -3.26
CA GLN A 101 -24.06 -4.44 -2.28
C GLN A 101 -22.66 -4.44 -1.66
N SER A 102 -22.15 -5.58 -1.27
CA SER A 102 -20.78 -5.72 -0.73
C SER A 102 -19.74 -5.27 -1.74
N MET A 103 -19.83 -5.73 -2.99
CA MET A 103 -18.93 -5.32 -4.07
C MET A 103 -19.08 -3.83 -4.39
N LYS A 104 -20.28 -3.29 -4.37
CA LYS A 104 -20.51 -1.87 -4.57
C LYS A 104 -19.82 -1.04 -3.49
N ASN A 105 -19.90 -1.47 -2.24
CA ASN A 105 -19.23 -0.81 -1.13
C ASN A 105 -17.71 -0.83 -1.29
N TYR A 106 -17.14 -1.98 -1.59
CA TYR A 106 -15.70 -2.13 -1.84
C TYR A 106 -15.22 -1.30 -3.03
N ALA A 107 -15.88 -1.41 -4.19
CA ALA A 107 -15.51 -0.66 -5.38
C ALA A 107 -15.64 0.86 -5.18
N SER A 108 -16.63 1.31 -4.40
CA SER A 108 -16.79 2.71 -4.05
C SER A 108 -15.69 3.19 -3.09
N GLY A 109 -15.28 2.34 -2.14
CA GLY A 109 -14.13 2.59 -1.28
C GLY A 109 -12.84 2.75 -2.09
N LEU A 110 -12.57 1.83 -3.03
CA LEU A 110 -11.42 1.92 -3.93
C LEU A 110 -11.45 3.20 -4.77
N TYR A 111 -12.59 3.59 -5.31
CA TYR A 111 -12.72 4.83 -6.09
C TYR A 111 -12.41 6.08 -5.25
N ILE A 112 -12.81 6.10 -3.99
CA ILE A 112 -12.49 7.19 -3.07
C ILE A 112 -11.02 7.20 -2.71
N SER A 113 -10.42 6.02 -2.44
CA SER A 113 -8.98 5.88 -2.20
C SER A 113 -8.15 6.29 -3.40
N ASP A 114 -8.58 5.94 -4.63
CA ASP A 114 -7.91 6.34 -5.87
C ASP A 114 -7.88 7.86 -6.03
N LYS A 115 -9.00 8.55 -5.76
CA LYS A 115 -9.03 10.02 -5.73
C LYS A 115 -8.08 10.59 -4.69
N ALA A 116 -8.02 10.01 -3.50
CA ALA A 116 -7.12 10.47 -2.43
C ALA A 116 -5.66 10.25 -2.83
N LEU A 117 -5.34 9.09 -3.41
CA LEU A 117 -4.03 8.78 -3.96
C LEU A 117 -3.64 9.76 -5.09
N TYR A 118 -4.56 10.04 -6.01
CA TYR A 118 -4.32 11.01 -7.08
C TYR A 118 -3.93 12.38 -6.52
N ASN A 119 -4.67 12.89 -5.54
CA ASN A 119 -4.38 14.19 -4.91
C ASN A 119 -3.03 14.18 -4.17
N PHE A 120 -2.71 13.10 -3.49
CA PHE A 120 -1.41 12.89 -2.86
C PHE A 120 -0.28 12.90 -3.91
N MET A 121 -0.41 12.16 -5.00
CA MET A 121 0.58 12.12 -6.08
C MET A 121 0.76 13.49 -6.74
N GLU A 122 -0.31 14.26 -6.95
CA GLU A 122 -0.21 15.63 -7.46
C GLU A 122 0.50 16.59 -6.49
N THR A 123 0.35 16.36 -5.18
CA THR A 123 1.08 17.11 -4.17
C THR A 123 2.57 16.74 -4.19
N ILE A 124 2.90 15.45 -4.23
CA ILE A 124 4.28 14.96 -4.36
C ILE A 124 4.92 15.47 -5.66
N ARG A 125 4.19 15.50 -6.78
CA ARG A 125 4.69 16.01 -8.07
C ARG A 125 5.22 17.45 -7.99
N LYS A 126 4.56 18.27 -7.19
CA LYS A 126 4.91 19.71 -7.01
C LYS A 126 6.05 19.92 -6.02
N ARG A 127 6.45 18.90 -5.25
CA ARG A 127 7.55 19.02 -4.28
C ARG A 127 8.87 19.29 -4.98
N GLU A 128 9.65 20.21 -4.44
CA GLU A 128 11.02 20.47 -4.90
C GLU A 128 11.96 19.32 -4.48
N LYS A 129 11.74 18.76 -3.30
CA LYS A 129 12.54 17.67 -2.75
C LYS A 129 12.31 16.38 -3.54
N PRO A 130 13.38 15.70 -4.00
CA PRO A 130 13.27 14.40 -4.66
C PRO A 130 12.50 13.40 -3.79
N THR A 131 11.47 12.78 -4.36
CA THR A 131 10.59 11.87 -3.63
C THR A 131 10.25 10.66 -4.49
N LEU A 132 10.61 9.48 -4.03
CA LEU A 132 10.24 8.19 -4.63
C LEU A 132 8.98 7.68 -3.91
N VAL A 133 7.96 7.34 -4.67
CA VAL A 133 6.74 6.70 -4.17
C VAL A 133 6.72 5.26 -4.64
N VAL A 134 6.54 4.34 -3.69
CA VAL A 134 6.31 2.93 -3.93
C VAL A 134 4.93 2.60 -3.39
N PHE A 135 4.03 2.21 -4.28
CA PHE A 135 2.67 1.80 -3.92
C PHE A 135 2.47 0.33 -4.28
N TYR A 136 1.84 -0.42 -3.40
CA TYR A 136 1.51 -1.82 -3.67
C TYR A 136 0.30 -2.26 -2.84
N GLY A 137 -0.44 -3.23 -3.35
CA GLY A 137 -1.42 -3.97 -2.57
C GLY A 137 -0.72 -5.06 -1.76
N ASP A 138 -1.12 -5.24 -0.51
CA ASP A 138 -0.56 -6.26 0.38
C ASP A 138 -1.17 -7.64 0.14
N HIS A 139 -2.46 -7.70 -0.22
CA HIS A 139 -3.19 -8.92 -0.56
C HIS A 139 -4.51 -8.60 -1.29
N GLN A 140 -5.13 -9.62 -1.87
CA GLN A 140 -6.48 -9.52 -2.42
C GLN A 140 -7.51 -9.33 -1.29
N PRO A 141 -8.65 -8.67 -1.58
CA PRO A 141 -9.72 -8.49 -0.60
C PRO A 141 -10.27 -9.85 -0.13
N SER A 142 -10.65 -9.91 1.15
CA SER A 142 -11.16 -11.12 1.77
C SER A 142 -12.63 -11.34 1.42
N TYR A 143 -12.90 -11.93 0.26
CA TYR A 143 -14.24 -12.39 -0.16
C TYR A 143 -14.37 -13.89 -0.07
N GLU A 144 -15.62 -14.39 0.03
CA GLU A 144 -15.89 -15.82 -0.06
C GLU A 144 -15.50 -16.39 -1.43
N HIS A 145 -15.11 -17.65 -1.47
CA HIS A 145 -14.58 -18.31 -2.66
C HIS A 145 -15.52 -18.25 -3.87
N GLU A 146 -16.86 -18.33 -3.68
CA GLU A 146 -17.85 -18.21 -4.74
C GLU A 146 -17.80 -16.87 -5.48
N TYR A 147 -17.40 -15.83 -4.81
CA TYR A 147 -17.25 -14.50 -5.35
C TYR A 147 -16.21 -14.43 -6.45
N TYR A 148 -15.06 -15.00 -6.18
CA TYR A 148 -13.95 -15.06 -7.12
C TYR A 148 -14.21 -16.02 -8.29
N LYS A 149 -15.00 -17.10 -8.06
CA LYS A 149 -15.47 -18.00 -9.13
C LYS A 149 -16.36 -17.25 -10.14
N THR A 150 -17.30 -16.43 -9.65
CA THR A 150 -18.20 -15.64 -10.49
C THR A 150 -17.43 -14.68 -11.41
N MET A 151 -16.32 -14.11 -10.93
CA MET A 151 -15.48 -13.20 -11.71
C MET A 151 -14.54 -13.92 -12.66
N ASN A 152 -14.50 -15.26 -12.64
CA ASN A 152 -13.58 -16.06 -13.45
C ASN A 152 -12.08 -15.64 -13.28
N TYR A 153 -11.79 -14.94 -12.18
CA TYR A 153 -10.50 -14.34 -11.89
C TYR A 153 -9.44 -15.39 -11.55
N PHE A 154 -9.88 -16.51 -10.98
CA PHE A 154 -9.01 -17.61 -10.57
C PHE A 154 -8.99 -18.78 -11.57
N LYS A 155 -9.11 -18.51 -12.88
CA LYS A 155 -8.68 -19.50 -13.87
C LYS A 155 -7.22 -19.91 -13.66
N ASP A 156 -6.39 -18.95 -13.21
CA ASP A 156 -5.06 -19.19 -12.70
C ASP A 156 -5.12 -19.02 -11.18
N GLU A 157 -4.91 -20.09 -10.41
CA GLU A 157 -4.91 -20.08 -8.95
C GLU A 157 -3.88 -19.10 -8.36
N ASN A 158 -2.80 -18.83 -9.08
CA ASN A 158 -1.78 -17.86 -8.67
C ASN A 158 -2.31 -16.43 -8.62
N ASN A 159 -3.41 -16.11 -9.31
CA ASN A 159 -3.96 -14.74 -9.29
C ASN A 159 -4.40 -14.30 -7.89
N ARG A 160 -4.75 -15.23 -6.99
CA ARG A 160 -5.09 -14.91 -5.59
C ARG A 160 -3.96 -14.25 -4.82
N TYR A 161 -2.71 -14.44 -5.25
CA TYR A 161 -1.50 -13.93 -4.60
C TYR A 161 -0.91 -12.72 -5.34
N LYS A 162 -1.52 -12.28 -6.44
CA LYS A 162 -1.06 -11.15 -7.23
C LYS A 162 -1.77 -9.87 -6.81
N THR A 163 -1.01 -8.82 -6.66
CA THR A 163 -1.48 -7.45 -6.44
C THR A 163 -0.72 -6.50 -7.35
N ASP A 164 -1.32 -5.34 -7.62
CA ASP A 164 -0.66 -4.33 -8.43
C ASP A 164 0.33 -3.53 -7.58
N TYR A 165 1.40 -3.05 -8.22
CA TYR A 165 2.33 -2.10 -7.63
C TYR A 165 2.81 -1.09 -8.67
N PHE A 166 3.29 0.06 -8.20
CA PHE A 166 4.07 0.97 -9.02
C PHE A 166 5.20 1.61 -8.22
N ILE A 167 6.24 2.03 -8.93
CA ILE A 167 7.33 2.85 -8.40
C ILE A 167 7.36 4.12 -9.24
N TRP A 168 7.29 5.28 -8.59
CA TRP A 168 7.22 6.57 -9.27
C TRP A 168 8.11 7.60 -8.57
N PHE A 169 8.75 8.46 -9.36
CA PHE A 169 9.66 9.48 -8.90
C PHE A 169 9.24 10.87 -9.39
N ASN A 170 9.20 11.86 -8.50
CA ASN A 170 8.69 13.19 -8.83
C ASN A 170 9.66 14.08 -9.62
N LYS A 171 10.89 13.63 -9.87
CA LYS A 171 11.87 14.38 -10.67
C LYS A 171 12.14 13.66 -12.00
N PRO A 172 12.29 14.40 -13.12
CA PRO A 172 12.73 13.78 -14.37
C PRO A 172 14.09 13.13 -14.17
N ASN A 173 14.25 11.88 -14.65
CA ASN A 173 15.24 11.05 -14.09
C ASN A 173 15.86 10.06 -15.05
N THR A 174 17.07 9.71 -14.74
CA THR A 174 17.83 8.58 -15.24
C THR A 174 17.35 7.21 -14.74
N LEU A 175 16.48 7.16 -13.72
CA LEU A 175 15.87 5.94 -13.20
C LEU A 175 14.59 5.65 -13.99
N ASN A 176 14.68 4.81 -15.00
CA ASN A 176 13.52 4.16 -15.60
C ASN A 176 13.33 2.81 -14.92
N PRO A 177 12.52 2.71 -13.85
CA PRO A 177 12.22 1.42 -13.28
C PRO A 177 11.44 0.63 -14.33
N THR A 178 12.00 -0.44 -14.82
CA THR A 178 11.27 -1.43 -15.61
C THR A 178 10.17 -1.99 -14.73
N ILE A 179 8.91 -1.80 -15.15
CA ILE A 179 7.76 -2.40 -14.49
C ILE A 179 7.74 -3.86 -14.91
N GLU A 180 8.35 -4.70 -14.10
CA GLU A 180 8.36 -6.15 -14.26
C GLU A 180 7.63 -6.77 -13.07
N ASN A 181 7.04 -7.94 -13.30
CA ASN A 181 6.52 -8.73 -12.18
C ASN A 181 7.65 -8.98 -11.19
N THR A 182 7.41 -8.69 -9.91
CA THR A 182 8.38 -8.93 -8.85
C THR A 182 7.69 -9.55 -7.64
N SER A 183 8.43 -10.27 -6.82
CA SER A 183 7.88 -10.75 -5.55
C SER A 183 7.84 -9.62 -4.52
N LEU A 184 6.86 -9.66 -3.63
CA LEU A 184 6.77 -8.69 -2.52
C LEU A 184 8.02 -8.76 -1.62
N ILE A 185 8.63 -9.94 -1.47
CA ILE A 185 9.88 -10.14 -0.70
C ILE A 185 11.03 -9.30 -1.30
N ALA A 186 11.13 -9.26 -2.64
CA ALA A 186 12.21 -8.54 -3.32
C ALA A 186 11.90 -7.05 -3.57
N LEU A 187 10.67 -6.58 -3.34
CA LEU A 187 10.29 -5.20 -3.65
C LEU A 187 11.15 -4.17 -2.91
N GLY A 188 11.43 -4.40 -1.63
CA GLY A 188 12.30 -3.52 -0.84
C GLY A 188 13.74 -3.46 -1.37
N ASN A 189 14.27 -4.60 -1.80
CA ASN A 189 15.61 -4.70 -2.40
C ASN A 189 15.66 -4.00 -3.77
N LYS A 190 14.59 -4.11 -4.57
CA LYS A 190 14.45 -3.36 -5.82
C LYS A 190 14.43 -1.85 -5.60
N VAL A 191 13.77 -1.38 -4.56
CA VAL A 191 13.80 0.04 -4.16
C VAL A 191 15.22 0.48 -3.78
N LYS A 192 15.95 -0.33 -2.99
CA LYS A 192 17.35 -0.04 -2.66
C LYS A 192 18.25 0.03 -3.90
N GLU A 193 18.03 -0.85 -4.88
CA GLU A 193 18.73 -0.82 -6.16
C GLU A 193 18.49 0.52 -6.89
N ILE A 194 17.25 0.94 -7.00
CA ILE A 194 16.86 2.18 -7.66
C ILE A 194 17.53 3.41 -7.02
N ILE A 195 17.69 3.43 -5.71
CA ILE A 195 18.28 4.56 -4.97
C ILE A 195 19.79 4.38 -4.70
N GLY A 196 20.41 3.34 -5.24
CA GLY A 196 21.86 3.10 -5.14
C GLY A 196 22.33 2.65 -3.75
N LEU A 197 21.50 1.97 -2.98
CA LEU A 197 21.78 1.49 -1.62
C LEU A 197 21.86 -0.05 -1.51
N THR A 198 22.02 -0.76 -2.61
CA THR A 198 22.15 -2.23 -2.62
C THR A 198 23.46 -2.70 -2.02
N ASP A 199 23.38 -3.74 -1.22
CA ASP A 199 24.51 -4.56 -0.77
C ASP A 199 24.49 -5.94 -1.45
N ASP A 200 25.43 -6.83 -1.10
CA ASP A 200 25.52 -8.16 -1.70
C ASP A 200 24.34 -9.06 -1.33
N PHE A 201 23.77 -8.87 -0.13
CA PHE A 201 22.57 -9.59 0.28
C PHE A 201 21.34 -9.12 -0.52
N ASP A 202 21.21 -7.82 -0.75
CA ASP A 202 20.14 -7.27 -1.58
C ASP A 202 20.22 -7.85 -3.01
N ARG A 203 21.41 -7.94 -3.60
CA ARG A 203 21.61 -8.55 -4.93
C ARG A 203 21.22 -10.01 -4.95
N PHE A 204 21.64 -10.79 -3.95
CA PHE A 204 21.22 -12.18 -3.80
C PHE A 204 19.70 -12.31 -3.76
N ILE A 205 19.00 -11.49 -2.97
CA ILE A 205 17.53 -11.50 -2.89
C ILE A 205 16.88 -11.15 -4.24
N LEU A 206 17.43 -10.17 -4.97
CA LEU A 206 16.92 -9.80 -6.29
C LEU A 206 17.12 -10.93 -7.33
N GLU A 207 18.26 -11.60 -7.30
CA GLU A 207 18.56 -12.72 -8.19
C GLU A 207 17.69 -13.94 -7.91
N GLU A 208 17.50 -14.31 -6.64
CA GLU A 208 16.77 -15.52 -6.24
C GLU A 208 15.25 -15.33 -6.20
N TYR A 209 14.76 -14.14 -5.84
CA TYR A 209 13.34 -13.87 -5.56
C TYR A 209 12.77 -12.69 -6.33
N GLY A 210 13.57 -11.95 -7.07
CA GLY A 210 13.17 -10.75 -7.81
C GLY A 210 12.16 -11.05 -8.92
N PHE A 211 12.29 -12.21 -9.56
CA PHE A 211 11.35 -12.70 -10.56
C PHE A 211 10.58 -13.89 -9.99
N PRO A 212 9.25 -13.90 -10.08
CA PRO A 212 8.45 -15.03 -9.60
C PRO A 212 8.77 -16.27 -10.43
N ASN A 213 9.68 -17.09 -9.96
CA ASN A 213 9.86 -18.44 -10.44
C ASN A 213 8.67 -19.23 -9.88
N GLN A 214 7.70 -19.55 -10.71
CA GLN A 214 6.38 -20.09 -10.33
C GLN A 214 6.45 -21.35 -9.42
N ASN A 215 7.59 -22.00 -9.34
CA ASN A 215 7.77 -23.25 -8.61
C ASN A 215 8.50 -23.12 -7.26
N LYS A 216 9.07 -21.97 -6.90
CA LYS A 216 9.87 -21.81 -5.67
C LYS A 216 9.07 -21.40 -4.41
N TYR A 217 7.83 -20.96 -4.56
CA TYR A 217 7.05 -20.37 -3.44
C TYR A 217 6.15 -21.34 -2.68
N PHE A 218 6.05 -22.58 -3.10
CA PHE A 218 5.09 -23.56 -2.55
C PHE A 218 5.72 -24.75 -1.84
N ASP A 219 7.04 -24.76 -1.68
CA ASP A 219 7.76 -25.84 -0.98
C ASP A 219 8.16 -25.46 0.47
N ILE A 220 7.33 -24.65 1.16
CA ILE A 220 7.48 -24.37 2.60
C ILE A 220 6.24 -24.86 3.34
#